data_6e885a0333d60913191d1b4e0acc3fb8
#
_entry.id   6e885a0333d60913191d1b4e0acc3fb8
#
_cell.length_a   1.000
_cell.length_b   1.000
_cell.length_c   1.000
_cell.angle_alpha   90.00
_cell.angle_beta   90.00
_cell.angle_gamma   90.00
#
_symmetry.space_group_name_H-M   'P 1'
#
loop_
_entity.id
_entity.type
_entity.pdbx_description
1 polymer ?
#
loop_
_entity_poly.entity_id
_entity_poly.type
_entity_poly.pdbx_seq_one_letter_code
_entity_poly.pdbx_strand_id
1 'polypeptide(L)'
;MDDNFGDINFNLDFGNFNPDDIQTDETINAVFVIDTSYSVAAYIKDLNFAFNEFTESMQKSHVAERLFVSIIEFNSAIKVTNGFQPIANIPKMNFSKKLGGSTSLYDAVHLGLTNEITYRKNLENSGVETKTLLFVITDGEDNNSKKPPHIVKQLIDSLKNDERSAFSFTSILFGVGNAADFEAARTAMGIEHLAKVGTSGDEMKKMIGFISQSISSVSAGQAAPPPSF
;
A
#
# COMPACT_ATOMS: atom_id res chain seq x y z
N MET A 1 -24.70 -23.41 9.27
CA MET A 1 -23.54 -23.65 8.39
C MET A 1 -22.38 -22.94 9.07
N ASP A 2 -21.52 -23.74 9.66
CA ASP A 2 -20.44 -23.21 10.51
C ASP A 2 -19.35 -22.63 9.62
N ASP A 3 -19.25 -21.30 9.59
CA ASP A 3 -18.14 -20.57 8.99
C ASP A 3 -16.93 -20.66 9.94
N ASN A 4 -16.26 -21.81 9.88
CA ASN A 4 -15.00 -22.02 10.58
C ASN A 4 -13.88 -21.34 9.78
N PHE A 5 -13.76 -20.01 9.90
CA PHE A 5 -12.57 -19.28 9.48
C PHE A 5 -11.45 -19.67 10.44
N GLY A 6 -10.64 -20.64 9.98
CA GLY A 6 -9.48 -21.08 10.73
C GLY A 6 -8.68 -19.86 11.21
N ASP A 7 -8.46 -19.81 12.51
CA ASP A 7 -7.64 -18.84 13.22
C ASP A 7 -6.23 -18.78 12.61
N ILE A 8 -6.07 -17.96 11.56
CA ILE A 8 -4.75 -17.45 11.22
C ILE A 8 -4.53 -16.34 12.25
N ASN A 9 -3.72 -16.63 13.24
CA ASN A 9 -3.24 -15.64 14.21
C ASN A 9 -2.45 -14.57 13.45
N PHE A 10 -3.17 -13.60 12.88
CA PHE A 10 -2.56 -12.39 12.36
C PHE A 10 -2.09 -11.61 13.58
N ASN A 11 -0.80 -11.64 13.83
CA ASN A 11 -0.16 -10.68 14.68
C ASN A 11 -0.35 -9.32 13.97
N LEU A 12 -1.43 -8.61 14.33
CA LEU A 12 -1.68 -7.24 13.92
C LEU A 12 -0.59 -6.40 14.58
N ASP A 13 0.55 -6.32 13.93
CA ASP A 13 1.66 -5.47 14.39
C ASP A 13 1.34 -4.03 13.97
N PHE A 14 0.56 -3.35 14.81
CA PHE A 14 0.30 -1.91 14.65
C PHE A 14 1.53 -1.06 14.99
N GLY A 15 2.69 -1.69 15.23
CA GLY A 15 3.82 -1.01 15.86
C GLY A 15 3.48 -0.57 17.29
N ASN A 16 4.43 0.01 17.98
CA ASN A 16 4.22 0.56 19.35
C ASN A 16 3.49 1.92 19.34
N PHE A 17 2.72 2.22 18.27
CA PHE A 17 2.03 3.49 18.14
C PHE A 17 0.60 3.37 18.65
N ASN A 18 0.25 4.18 19.67
CA ASN A 18 -1.09 4.26 20.21
C ASN A 18 -1.89 5.31 19.42
N PRO A 19 -3.07 4.99 18.83
CA PRO A 19 -3.94 5.98 18.19
C PRO A 19 -4.30 7.18 19.10
N ASP A 20 -4.34 6.99 20.40
CA ASP A 20 -4.61 8.06 21.37
C ASP A 20 -3.51 9.14 21.43
N ASP A 21 -2.32 8.88 20.86
CA ASP A 21 -1.22 9.85 20.79
C ASP A 21 -1.32 10.78 19.56
N ILE A 22 -2.33 10.58 18.69
CA ILE A 22 -2.56 11.40 17.50
C ILE A 22 -3.14 12.75 17.90
N GLN A 23 -2.43 13.83 17.55
CA GLN A 23 -2.82 15.22 17.86
C GLN A 23 -3.46 15.94 16.66
N THR A 24 -4.03 15.21 15.73
CA THR A 24 -4.66 15.77 14.52
C THR A 24 -6.05 15.20 14.32
N ASP A 25 -6.96 16.03 13.81
CA ASP A 25 -8.34 15.63 13.49
C ASP A 25 -8.43 14.78 12.22
N GLU A 26 -7.38 14.76 11.40
CA GLU A 26 -7.32 14.02 10.13
C GLU A 26 -5.96 13.34 9.94
N THR A 27 -5.96 12.07 9.51
CA THR A 27 -4.76 11.34 9.10
C THR A 27 -4.83 10.90 7.63
N ILE A 28 -3.65 10.69 7.06
CA ILE A 28 -3.46 10.08 5.74
C ILE A 28 -2.72 8.78 5.94
N ASN A 29 -3.38 7.66 5.63
CA ASN A 29 -2.79 6.34 5.72
C ASN A 29 -2.28 5.92 4.33
N ALA A 30 -0.97 5.74 4.17
CA ALA A 30 -0.36 5.22 2.96
C ALA A 30 0.04 3.75 3.18
N VAL A 31 -0.62 2.84 2.49
CA VAL A 31 -0.32 1.40 2.53
C VAL A 31 0.48 1.03 1.30
N PHE A 32 1.72 0.58 1.51
CA PHE A 32 2.60 0.08 0.46
C PHE A 32 2.65 -1.44 0.48
N VAL A 33 2.28 -2.07 -0.63
CA VAL A 33 2.36 -3.51 -0.85
C VAL A 33 3.39 -3.74 -1.96
N ILE A 34 4.58 -4.20 -1.60
CA ILE A 34 5.77 -4.19 -2.45
C ILE A 34 6.22 -5.61 -2.74
N ASP A 35 6.25 -5.94 -4.03
CA ASP A 35 6.75 -7.22 -4.54
C ASP A 35 8.27 -7.33 -4.33
N THR A 36 8.69 -8.46 -3.78
CA THR A 36 10.09 -8.86 -3.59
C THR A 36 10.36 -10.25 -4.17
N SER A 37 9.57 -10.69 -5.16
CA SER A 37 9.81 -11.93 -5.92
C SER A 37 11.10 -11.87 -6.73
N TYR A 38 11.50 -12.97 -7.36
CA TYR A 38 12.77 -13.01 -8.11
C TYR A 38 12.83 -12.04 -9.28
N SER A 39 11.71 -11.81 -9.95
CA SER A 39 11.62 -10.96 -11.15
C SER A 39 12.00 -9.51 -10.88
N VAL A 40 11.71 -9.00 -9.68
CA VAL A 40 12.00 -7.58 -9.33
C VAL A 40 13.49 -7.27 -9.17
N ALA A 41 14.36 -8.29 -9.20
CA ALA A 41 15.81 -8.11 -9.03
C ALA A 41 16.43 -7.10 -10.02
N ALA A 42 15.82 -6.96 -11.20
CA ALA A 42 16.30 -6.07 -12.24
C ALA A 42 16.24 -4.58 -11.86
N TYR A 43 15.25 -4.18 -11.05
CA TYR A 43 15.00 -2.77 -10.71
C TYR A 43 14.95 -2.48 -9.20
N ILE A 44 15.09 -3.50 -8.35
CA ILE A 44 14.92 -3.35 -6.90
C ILE A 44 15.87 -2.32 -6.28
N LYS A 45 17.08 -2.14 -6.85
CA LYS A 45 18.04 -1.13 -6.36
C LYS A 45 17.54 0.29 -6.62
N ASP A 46 16.95 0.51 -7.80
CA ASP A 46 16.38 1.80 -8.18
C ASP A 46 15.12 2.09 -7.38
N LEU A 47 14.28 1.07 -7.15
CA LEU A 47 13.13 1.17 -6.25
C LEU A 47 13.56 1.52 -4.83
N ASN A 48 14.57 0.85 -4.26
CA ASN A 48 15.11 1.19 -2.94
C ASN A 48 15.58 2.64 -2.86
N PHE A 49 16.32 3.08 -3.87
CA PHE A 49 16.81 4.45 -3.92
C PHE A 49 15.65 5.46 -3.96
N ALA A 50 14.73 5.29 -4.90
CA ALA A 50 13.59 6.19 -5.09
C ALA A 50 12.66 6.20 -3.87
N PHE A 51 12.40 5.04 -3.26
CA PHE A 51 11.57 4.95 -2.05
C PHE A 51 12.21 5.65 -0.85
N ASN A 52 13.52 5.54 -0.67
CA ASN A 52 14.21 6.23 0.42
C ASN A 52 14.24 7.75 0.20
N GLU A 53 14.41 8.22 -1.04
CA GLU A 53 14.26 9.65 -1.38
C GLU A 53 12.86 10.16 -1.07
N PHE A 54 11.82 9.40 -1.44
CA PHE A 54 10.43 9.67 -1.06
C PHE A 54 10.29 9.83 0.46
N THR A 55 10.76 8.85 1.22
CA THR A 55 10.64 8.86 2.68
C THR A 55 11.30 10.10 3.27
N GLU A 56 12.55 10.40 2.88
CA GLU A 56 13.28 11.59 3.33
C GLU A 56 12.57 12.91 2.95
N SER A 57 11.95 12.96 1.78
CA SER A 57 11.18 14.12 1.32
C SER A 57 9.90 14.30 2.12
N MET A 58 9.14 13.21 2.32
CA MET A 58 7.87 13.27 3.07
C MET A 58 8.09 13.59 4.54
N GLN A 59 9.17 13.11 5.16
CA GLN A 59 9.56 13.45 6.54
C GLN A 59 9.78 14.95 6.76
N LYS A 60 10.14 15.67 5.70
CA LYS A 60 10.39 17.13 5.73
C LYS A 60 9.21 17.95 5.22
N SER A 61 8.16 17.30 4.76
CA SER A 61 7.00 17.96 4.16
C SER A 61 6.00 18.43 5.21
N HIS A 62 5.09 19.32 4.80
CA HIS A 62 3.98 19.80 5.64
C HIS A 62 2.95 18.73 5.98
N VAL A 63 2.98 17.57 5.31
CA VAL A 63 2.07 16.43 5.59
C VAL A 63 2.65 15.46 6.61
N ALA A 64 3.90 15.61 7.04
CA ALA A 64 4.63 14.64 7.85
C ALA A 64 3.89 14.26 9.14
N GLU A 65 3.29 15.22 9.83
CA GLU A 65 2.59 15.02 11.10
C GLU A 65 1.27 14.22 10.94
N ARG A 66 0.70 14.20 9.74
CA ARG A 66 -0.56 13.51 9.43
C ARG A 66 -0.38 12.25 8.59
N LEU A 67 0.83 11.99 8.09
CA LEU A 67 1.12 10.86 7.22
C LEU A 67 1.58 9.65 8.00
N PHE A 68 0.75 8.60 7.99
CA PHE A 68 1.03 7.30 8.56
C PHE A 68 1.28 6.28 7.44
N VAL A 69 2.32 5.48 7.60
CA VAL A 69 2.78 4.56 6.55
C VAL A 69 2.82 3.14 7.09
N SER A 70 2.24 2.21 6.31
CA SER A 70 2.40 0.77 6.48
C SER A 70 3.10 0.18 5.28
N ILE A 71 4.07 -0.72 5.50
CA ILE A 71 4.85 -1.36 4.44
C ILE A 71 4.76 -2.88 4.58
N ILE A 72 4.29 -3.50 3.51
CA ILE A 72 4.17 -4.95 3.37
C ILE A 72 5.06 -5.38 2.22
N GLU A 73 6.03 -6.24 2.51
CA GLU A 73 6.84 -6.92 1.52
C GLU A 73 6.27 -8.31 1.25
N PHE A 74 6.20 -8.71 -0.01
CA PHE A 74 5.71 -10.04 -0.36
C PHE A 74 6.51 -10.71 -1.49
N ASN A 75 6.53 -12.02 -1.41
CA ASN A 75 6.94 -12.96 -2.44
C ASN A 75 6.14 -14.27 -2.20
N SER A 76 6.76 -15.44 -2.01
CA SER A 76 6.08 -16.65 -1.50
C SER A 76 5.63 -16.50 -0.04
N ALA A 77 6.23 -15.58 0.69
CA ALA A 77 5.88 -15.21 2.05
C ALA A 77 5.43 -13.74 2.10
N ILE A 78 4.58 -13.41 3.06
CA ILE A 78 4.10 -12.04 3.24
C ILE A 78 4.57 -11.56 4.61
N LYS A 79 5.12 -10.36 4.64
CA LYS A 79 5.63 -9.76 5.85
C LYS A 79 5.18 -8.31 5.98
N VAL A 80 4.54 -7.97 7.09
CA VAL A 80 4.43 -6.57 7.53
C VAL A 80 5.81 -6.15 8.02
N THR A 81 6.49 -5.35 7.23
CA THR A 81 7.85 -4.86 7.57
C THR A 81 7.76 -3.65 8.48
N ASN A 82 6.76 -2.81 8.24
CA ASN A 82 6.36 -1.72 9.12
C ASN A 82 4.83 -1.72 9.25
N GLY A 83 4.31 -1.82 10.45
CA GLY A 83 2.92 -1.49 10.76
C GLY A 83 2.67 0.02 10.62
N PHE A 84 1.44 0.48 10.80
CA PHE A 84 1.15 1.91 10.72
C PHE A 84 1.95 2.70 11.75
N GLN A 85 2.74 3.63 11.25
CA GLN A 85 3.51 4.57 12.08
C GLN A 85 3.72 5.89 11.32
N PRO A 86 3.96 7.00 12.03
CA PRO A 86 4.28 8.26 11.40
C PRO A 86 5.43 8.13 10.41
N ILE A 87 5.34 8.83 9.28
CA ILE A 87 6.41 8.83 8.25
C ILE A 87 7.77 9.19 8.85
N ALA A 88 7.79 10.01 9.89
CA ALA A 88 9.00 10.40 10.62
C ALA A 88 9.78 9.21 11.20
N ASN A 89 9.09 8.11 11.52
CA ASN A 89 9.65 6.92 12.12
C ASN A 89 10.02 5.82 11.09
N ILE A 90 9.70 6.03 9.81
CA ILE A 90 10.05 5.05 8.77
C ILE A 90 11.56 5.04 8.55
N PRO A 91 12.24 3.91 8.78
CA PRO A 91 13.68 3.80 8.58
C PRO A 91 14.03 3.71 7.08
N LYS A 92 15.30 3.80 6.77
CA LYS A 92 15.78 3.47 5.42
C LYS A 92 15.44 2.02 5.06
N MET A 93 14.72 1.86 3.95
CA MET A 93 14.27 0.57 3.46
C MET A 93 15.29 -0.10 2.55
N ASN A 94 15.32 -1.43 2.59
CA ASN A 94 16.11 -2.25 1.68
C ASN A 94 15.35 -3.53 1.31
N PHE A 95 14.53 -3.43 0.28
CA PHE A 95 13.72 -4.52 -0.26
C PHE A 95 14.55 -5.66 -0.90
N SER A 96 15.84 -5.41 -1.18
CA SER A 96 16.74 -6.43 -1.75
C SER A 96 17.10 -7.56 -0.79
N LYS A 97 16.88 -7.39 0.51
CA LYS A 97 17.31 -8.37 1.53
C LYS A 97 16.56 -9.70 1.49
N LYS A 98 15.39 -9.74 0.87
CA LYS A 98 14.50 -10.91 0.87
C LYS A 98 13.99 -11.26 -0.52
N LEU A 99 14.74 -10.89 -1.56
CA LEU A 99 14.40 -11.27 -2.93
C LEU A 99 14.29 -12.78 -3.09
N GLY A 100 13.22 -13.22 -3.70
CA GLY A 100 13.05 -14.61 -4.08
C GLY A 100 11.63 -15.12 -4.08
N GLY A 101 11.47 -16.36 -4.52
CA GLY A 101 10.18 -17.07 -4.49
C GLY A 101 9.18 -16.63 -5.56
N SER A 102 7.95 -17.07 -5.36
CA SER A 102 6.77 -16.80 -6.19
C SER A 102 6.09 -15.49 -5.76
N THR A 103 4.98 -15.15 -6.38
CA THR A 103 4.24 -13.89 -6.18
C THR A 103 2.88 -14.16 -5.53
N SER A 104 2.73 -13.82 -4.24
CA SER A 104 1.47 -13.94 -3.47
C SER A 104 0.75 -12.59 -3.42
N LEU A 105 0.43 -12.04 -4.58
CA LEU A 105 -0.11 -10.68 -4.73
C LEU A 105 -1.44 -10.48 -4.01
N TYR A 106 -2.41 -11.37 -4.24
CA TYR A 106 -3.75 -11.21 -3.67
C TYR A 106 -3.74 -11.36 -2.15
N ASP A 107 -2.98 -12.30 -1.63
CA ASP A 107 -2.85 -12.50 -0.18
C ASP A 107 -2.18 -11.28 0.49
N ALA A 108 -1.18 -10.67 -0.17
CA ALA A 108 -0.49 -9.48 0.34
C ALA A 108 -1.40 -8.25 0.36
N VAL A 109 -2.13 -8.00 -0.73
CA VAL A 109 -3.09 -6.89 -0.80
C VAL A 109 -4.22 -7.10 0.20
N HIS A 110 -4.73 -8.33 0.34
CA HIS A 110 -5.73 -8.67 1.34
C HIS A 110 -5.24 -8.34 2.76
N LEU A 111 -3.99 -8.71 3.12
CA LEU A 111 -3.43 -8.40 4.43
C LEU A 111 -3.34 -6.88 4.66
N GLY A 112 -2.85 -6.13 3.66
CA GLY A 112 -2.75 -4.67 3.72
C GLY A 112 -4.09 -4.00 3.97
N LEU A 113 -5.12 -4.42 3.24
CA LEU A 113 -6.47 -3.89 3.41
C LEU A 113 -7.09 -4.28 4.76
N THR A 114 -6.87 -5.52 5.23
CA THR A 114 -7.38 -5.96 6.54
C THR A 114 -6.76 -5.15 7.68
N ASN A 115 -5.45 -4.91 7.62
CA ASN A 115 -4.75 -4.08 8.59
C ASN A 115 -5.26 -2.63 8.54
N GLU A 116 -5.44 -2.07 7.34
CA GLU A 116 -5.97 -0.73 7.14
C GLU A 116 -7.37 -0.56 7.72
N ILE A 117 -8.29 -1.47 7.39
CA ILE A 117 -9.67 -1.42 7.91
C ILE A 117 -9.68 -1.44 9.43
N THR A 118 -8.85 -2.27 10.04
CA THR A 118 -8.77 -2.37 11.50
C THR A 118 -8.15 -1.10 12.12
N TYR A 119 -7.08 -0.60 11.54
CA TYR A 119 -6.40 0.61 12.01
C TYR A 119 -7.29 1.85 11.89
N ARG A 120 -7.90 2.03 10.71
CA ARG A 120 -8.85 3.09 10.43
C ARG A 120 -10.03 3.10 11.42
N LYS A 121 -10.60 1.91 11.70
CA LYS A 121 -11.69 1.80 12.67
C LYS A 121 -11.29 2.25 14.08
N ASN A 122 -10.05 1.98 14.49
CA ASN A 122 -9.54 2.46 15.78
C ASN A 122 -9.40 3.99 15.79
N LEU A 123 -8.91 4.59 14.70
CA LEU A 123 -8.80 6.04 14.55
C LEU A 123 -10.18 6.73 14.58
N GLU A 124 -11.13 6.21 13.84
CA GLU A 124 -12.51 6.71 13.79
C GLU A 124 -13.20 6.63 15.16
N ASN A 125 -12.95 5.56 15.94
CA ASN A 125 -13.45 5.44 17.30
C ASN A 125 -12.87 6.50 18.26
N SER A 126 -11.67 7.00 17.94
CA SER A 126 -11.02 8.12 18.66
C SER A 126 -11.38 9.50 18.05
N GLY A 127 -12.28 9.55 17.08
CA GLY A 127 -12.74 10.80 16.44
C GLY A 127 -11.82 11.35 15.36
N VAL A 128 -10.86 10.57 14.89
CA VAL A 128 -9.89 10.99 13.86
C VAL A 128 -10.40 10.57 12.48
N GLU A 129 -10.56 11.53 11.56
CA GLU A 129 -10.88 11.25 10.16
C GLU A 129 -9.67 10.64 9.45
N THR A 130 -9.91 9.68 8.54
CA THR A 130 -8.82 8.97 7.86
C THR A 130 -9.03 8.94 6.35
N LYS A 131 -8.01 9.35 5.62
CA LYS A 131 -7.90 9.16 4.16
C LYS A 131 -6.87 8.10 3.86
N THR A 132 -7.19 7.15 2.99
CA THR A 132 -6.33 6.00 2.70
C THR A 132 -5.89 5.97 1.25
N LEU A 133 -4.60 5.76 1.04
CA LEU A 133 -3.97 5.51 -0.24
C LEU A 133 -3.31 4.12 -0.23
N LEU A 134 -3.80 3.22 -1.08
CA LEU A 134 -3.19 1.91 -1.29
C LEU A 134 -2.32 1.95 -2.55
N PHE A 135 -1.05 1.65 -2.39
CA PHE A 135 -0.06 1.54 -3.46
C PHE A 135 0.46 0.10 -3.56
N VAL A 136 0.15 -0.57 -4.65
CA VAL A 136 0.62 -1.93 -4.93
C VAL A 136 1.66 -1.86 -6.03
N ILE A 137 2.86 -2.37 -5.79
CA ILE A 137 3.98 -2.37 -6.74
C ILE A 137 4.38 -3.81 -7.03
N THR A 138 4.22 -4.26 -8.27
CA THR A 138 4.55 -5.63 -8.73
C THR A 138 4.97 -5.64 -10.19
N ASP A 139 5.74 -6.61 -10.61
CA ASP A 139 6.11 -6.86 -12.01
C ASP A 139 5.55 -8.18 -12.56
N GLY A 140 4.77 -8.90 -11.74
CA GLY A 140 4.28 -10.23 -12.08
C GLY A 140 2.79 -10.44 -11.82
N GLU A 141 2.33 -11.57 -12.36
CA GLU A 141 1.01 -12.10 -12.04
C GLU A 141 1.06 -12.88 -10.72
N ASP A 142 -0.09 -12.91 -10.04
CA ASP A 142 -0.25 -13.80 -8.89
C ASP A 142 -0.10 -15.26 -9.30
N ASN A 143 0.77 -15.98 -8.60
CA ASN A 143 0.99 -17.40 -8.87
C ASN A 143 1.12 -18.25 -7.60
N ASN A 144 0.87 -17.68 -6.42
CA ASN A 144 1.07 -18.36 -5.15
C ASN A 144 0.04 -18.00 -4.06
N SER A 145 -0.87 -17.06 -4.31
CA SER A 145 -1.90 -16.71 -3.32
C SER A 145 -2.86 -17.87 -3.06
N LYS A 146 -3.31 -17.96 -1.82
CA LYS A 146 -4.34 -18.90 -1.39
C LYS A 146 -5.75 -18.32 -1.53
N LYS A 147 -5.87 -17.00 -1.42
CA LYS A 147 -7.13 -16.28 -1.57
C LYS A 147 -7.35 -15.89 -3.03
N PRO A 148 -8.57 -16.04 -3.55
CA PRO A 148 -8.90 -15.55 -4.88
C PRO A 148 -9.06 -14.01 -4.87
N PRO A 149 -8.86 -13.33 -6.02
CA PRO A 149 -8.85 -11.86 -6.08
C PRO A 149 -10.18 -11.20 -5.71
N HIS A 150 -11.31 -11.89 -5.85
CA HIS A 150 -12.62 -11.32 -5.50
C HIS A 150 -12.75 -11.03 -3.99
N ILE A 151 -12.00 -11.72 -3.13
CA ILE A 151 -11.96 -11.40 -1.69
C ILE A 151 -11.29 -10.04 -1.45
N VAL A 152 -10.23 -9.72 -2.21
CA VAL A 152 -9.62 -8.38 -2.20
C VAL A 152 -10.63 -7.33 -2.68
N LYS A 153 -11.34 -7.63 -3.77
CA LYS A 153 -12.38 -6.74 -4.32
C LYS A 153 -13.46 -6.42 -3.29
N GLN A 154 -13.93 -7.41 -2.54
CA GLN A 154 -14.93 -7.19 -1.48
C GLN A 154 -14.46 -6.20 -0.41
N LEU A 155 -13.17 -6.26 -0.01
CA LEU A 155 -12.60 -5.30 0.94
C LEU A 155 -12.52 -3.89 0.35
N ILE A 156 -12.09 -3.77 -0.90
CA ILE A 156 -12.03 -2.48 -1.61
C ILE A 156 -13.44 -1.89 -1.75
N ASP A 157 -14.41 -2.70 -2.17
CA ASP A 157 -15.79 -2.25 -2.31
C ASP A 157 -16.37 -1.80 -0.94
N SER A 158 -16.02 -2.47 0.16
CA SER A 158 -16.46 -2.06 1.50
C SER A 158 -15.87 -0.71 1.92
N LEU A 159 -14.60 -0.44 1.58
CA LEU A 159 -13.95 0.85 1.86
C LEU A 159 -14.53 2.00 1.01
N LYS A 160 -14.92 1.71 -0.23
CA LYS A 160 -15.51 2.71 -1.13
C LYS A 160 -16.97 3.05 -0.80
N ASN A 161 -17.72 2.08 -0.27
CA ASN A 161 -19.13 2.24 0.04
C ASN A 161 -19.42 2.82 1.43
N ASP A 162 -18.40 3.10 2.23
CA ASP A 162 -18.57 3.84 3.47
C ASP A 162 -18.96 5.29 3.12
N GLU A 163 -20.23 5.66 3.39
CA GLU A 163 -20.80 6.97 3.02
C GLU A 163 -20.02 8.16 3.61
N ARG A 164 -19.32 7.94 4.72
CA ARG A 164 -18.41 8.93 5.33
C ARG A 164 -17.11 9.10 4.57
N SER A 165 -16.88 8.28 3.54
CA SER A 165 -15.58 8.06 2.92
C SER A 165 -15.55 8.23 1.40
N ALA A 166 -16.56 8.81 0.74
CA ALA A 166 -16.68 8.84 -0.73
C ALA A 166 -15.42 9.33 -1.49
N PHE A 167 -14.49 10.03 -0.80
CA PHE A 167 -13.18 10.46 -1.32
C PHE A 167 -12.01 10.05 -0.41
N SER A 168 -12.24 9.16 0.54
CA SER A 168 -11.24 8.82 1.55
C SER A 168 -10.44 7.57 1.24
N PHE A 169 -10.73 6.86 0.13
CA PHE A 169 -9.98 5.68 -0.29
C PHE A 169 -9.63 5.75 -1.78
N THR A 170 -8.35 5.64 -2.07
CA THR A 170 -7.81 5.51 -3.44
C THR A 170 -6.86 4.33 -3.50
N SER A 171 -6.95 3.53 -4.55
CA SER A 171 -6.08 2.37 -4.77
C SER A 171 -5.43 2.41 -6.15
N ILE A 172 -4.13 2.15 -6.20
CA ILE A 172 -3.32 2.23 -7.40
C ILE A 172 -2.42 1.00 -7.51
N LEU A 173 -2.50 0.31 -8.65
CA LEU A 173 -1.58 -0.75 -9.03
C LEU A 173 -0.50 -0.18 -9.95
N PHE A 174 0.76 -0.29 -9.55
CA PHE A 174 1.92 -0.02 -10.38
C PHE A 174 2.41 -1.35 -10.96
N GLY A 175 2.12 -1.56 -12.24
CA GLY A 175 2.63 -2.70 -13.01
C GLY A 175 3.98 -2.35 -13.62
N VAL A 176 5.06 -2.94 -13.11
CA VAL A 176 6.43 -2.65 -13.54
C VAL A 176 6.83 -3.57 -14.69
N GLY A 177 7.29 -3.00 -15.79
CA GLY A 177 7.61 -3.76 -17.00
C GLY A 177 6.38 -4.15 -17.81
N ASN A 178 6.45 -5.27 -18.51
CA ASN A 178 5.40 -5.73 -19.43
C ASN A 178 5.16 -7.25 -19.42
N ALA A 179 5.60 -7.91 -18.34
CA ALA A 179 5.58 -9.39 -18.27
C ALA A 179 4.22 -9.96 -17.85
N ALA A 180 3.30 -9.13 -17.34
CA ALA A 180 2.02 -9.57 -16.78
C ALA A 180 0.82 -8.79 -17.35
N ASP A 181 -0.36 -9.39 -17.25
CA ASP A 181 -1.62 -8.69 -17.54
C ASP A 181 -2.09 -7.91 -16.29
N PHE A 182 -1.48 -6.74 -16.09
CA PHE A 182 -1.82 -5.87 -14.95
C PHE A 182 -3.25 -5.36 -14.99
N GLU A 183 -3.87 -5.23 -16.18
CA GLU A 183 -5.26 -4.79 -16.30
C GLU A 183 -6.22 -5.87 -15.79
N ALA A 184 -5.95 -7.14 -16.11
CA ALA A 184 -6.71 -8.26 -15.56
C ALA A 184 -6.56 -8.33 -14.03
N ALA A 185 -5.35 -8.20 -13.50
CA ALA A 185 -5.09 -8.21 -12.06
C ALA A 185 -5.81 -7.05 -11.34
N ARG A 186 -5.70 -5.82 -11.87
CA ARG A 186 -6.38 -4.63 -11.37
C ARG A 186 -7.89 -4.85 -11.29
N THR A 187 -8.48 -5.29 -12.39
CA THR A 187 -9.93 -5.51 -12.50
C THR A 187 -10.41 -6.59 -11.54
N ALA A 188 -9.68 -7.71 -11.46
CA ALA A 188 -10.02 -8.82 -10.59
C ALA A 188 -10.00 -8.44 -9.09
N MET A 189 -9.06 -7.60 -8.68
CA MET A 189 -8.96 -7.06 -7.32
C MET A 189 -9.86 -5.85 -7.05
N GLY A 190 -10.44 -5.22 -8.08
CA GLY A 190 -11.24 -3.99 -7.93
C GLY A 190 -10.40 -2.73 -7.63
N ILE A 191 -9.09 -2.77 -7.88
CA ILE A 191 -8.21 -1.61 -7.74
C ILE A 191 -8.64 -0.53 -8.75
N GLU A 192 -8.65 0.72 -8.30
CA GLU A 192 -9.21 1.83 -9.07
C GLU A 192 -8.34 2.22 -10.27
N HIS A 193 -7.07 2.43 -10.04
CA HIS A 193 -6.14 2.92 -11.05
C HIS A 193 -5.04 1.91 -11.36
N LEU A 194 -4.61 1.90 -12.62
CA LEU A 194 -3.42 1.20 -13.09
C LEU A 194 -2.43 2.22 -13.64
N ALA A 195 -1.18 2.12 -13.20
CA ALA A 195 -0.03 2.79 -13.80
C ALA A 195 0.95 1.76 -14.34
N LYS A 196 1.26 1.79 -15.63
CA LYS A 196 2.31 0.96 -16.22
C LYS A 196 3.63 1.72 -16.15
N VAL A 197 4.64 1.11 -15.55
CA VAL A 197 5.93 1.74 -15.24
C VAL A 197 7.05 0.92 -15.87
N GLY A 198 8.00 1.58 -16.51
CA GLY A 198 9.20 0.91 -17.01
C GLY A 198 10.14 0.52 -15.85
N THR A 199 11.18 -0.28 -16.17
CA THR A 199 12.13 -0.81 -15.18
C THR A 199 13.35 0.09 -14.93
N SER A 200 13.46 1.24 -15.60
CA SER A 200 14.59 2.16 -15.44
C SER A 200 14.50 2.97 -14.14
N GLY A 201 15.64 3.43 -13.66
CA GLY A 201 15.71 4.30 -12.49
C GLY A 201 14.87 5.59 -12.64
N ASP A 202 14.80 6.15 -13.85
CA ASP A 202 13.98 7.34 -14.11
C ASP A 202 12.49 7.04 -14.02
N GLU A 203 12.06 5.85 -14.48
CA GLU A 203 10.67 5.41 -14.32
C GLU A 203 10.32 5.16 -12.84
N MET A 204 11.25 4.59 -12.06
CA MET A 204 11.06 4.44 -10.61
C MET A 204 10.91 5.80 -9.92
N LYS A 205 11.71 6.80 -10.32
CA LYS A 205 11.58 8.18 -9.79
C LYS A 205 10.26 8.82 -10.16
N LYS A 206 9.78 8.65 -11.41
CA LYS A 206 8.48 9.16 -11.85
C LYS A 206 7.34 8.53 -11.02
N MET A 207 7.36 7.22 -10.85
CA MET A 207 6.39 6.49 -10.03
C MET A 207 6.36 7.05 -8.59
N ILE A 208 7.51 7.18 -7.97
CA ILE A 208 7.63 7.70 -6.61
C ILE A 208 7.21 9.18 -6.52
N GLY A 209 7.55 9.98 -7.54
CA GLY A 209 7.08 11.37 -7.65
C GLY A 209 5.56 11.47 -7.71
N PHE A 210 4.92 10.58 -8.47
CA PHE A 210 3.46 10.47 -8.54
C PHE A 210 2.84 10.07 -7.19
N ILE A 211 3.44 9.11 -6.46
CA ILE A 211 3.01 8.74 -5.11
C ILE A 211 3.05 9.95 -4.18
N SER A 212 4.15 10.71 -4.20
CA SER A 212 4.30 11.94 -3.40
C SER A 212 3.23 12.98 -3.74
N GLN A 213 2.95 13.16 -5.02
CA GLN A 213 1.90 14.08 -5.49
C GLN A 213 0.51 13.62 -5.05
N SER A 214 0.22 12.33 -5.13
CA SER A 214 -1.06 11.77 -4.70
C SER A 214 -1.31 12.01 -3.22
N ILE A 215 -0.31 11.77 -2.37
CA ILE A 215 -0.38 12.04 -0.92
C ILE A 215 -0.62 13.53 -0.66
N SER A 216 0.12 14.41 -1.36
CA SER A 216 -0.01 15.86 -1.20
C SER A 216 -1.38 16.37 -1.64
N SER A 217 -1.93 15.86 -2.75
CA SER A 217 -3.27 16.21 -3.23
C SER A 217 -4.36 15.80 -2.25
N VAL A 218 -4.30 14.57 -1.75
CA VAL A 218 -5.25 14.06 -0.75
C VAL A 218 -5.16 14.85 0.56
N SER A 219 -3.94 15.24 0.98
CA SER A 219 -3.73 16.13 2.13
C SER A 219 -4.36 17.49 1.96
N ALA A 220 -4.41 18.01 0.73
CA ALA A 220 -5.05 19.29 0.40
C ALA A 220 -6.59 19.17 0.20
N GLY A 221 -7.19 18.03 0.51
CA GLY A 221 -8.63 17.78 0.32
C GLY A 221 -9.03 17.55 -1.13
N GLN A 222 -8.07 17.26 -2.01
CA GLN A 222 -8.31 16.96 -3.42
C GLN A 222 -8.28 15.44 -3.65
N ALA A 223 -8.92 14.97 -4.72
CA ALA A 223 -8.74 13.58 -5.16
C ALA A 223 -7.28 13.32 -5.56
N ALA A 224 -6.81 12.08 -5.38
CA ALA A 224 -5.55 11.68 -5.97
C ALA A 224 -5.62 11.83 -7.50
N PRO A 225 -4.60 12.38 -8.16
CA PRO A 225 -4.62 12.51 -9.61
C PRO A 225 -4.64 11.13 -10.28
N PRO A 226 -5.26 10.97 -11.47
CA PRO A 226 -5.13 9.75 -12.24
C PRO A 226 -3.67 9.59 -12.70
N PRO A 227 -3.12 8.34 -12.72
CA PRO A 227 -1.76 8.11 -13.22
C PRO A 227 -1.64 8.52 -14.68
N SER A 228 -0.60 9.28 -15.00
CA SER A 228 -0.24 9.68 -16.37
C SER A 228 1.28 9.53 -16.55
N PHE A 229 1.71 8.38 -17.08
CA PHE A 229 3.11 8.10 -17.42
C PHE A 229 3.24 7.78 -18.91
#